data_1ebd17aaa093153d790d046f2410e06d
#
_entry.id   1ebd17aaa093153d790d046f2410e06d
#
_cell.length_a   1.000
_cell.length_b   1.000
_cell.length_c   1.000
_cell.angle_alpha   90.00
_cell.angle_beta   90.00
_cell.angle_gamma   90.00
#
_symmetry.space_group_name_H-M   'P 1'
#
loop_
_entity.id
_entity.type
_entity.pdbx_description
1 polymer ?
#
loop_
_entity_poly.entity_id
_entity_poly.type
_entity_poly.pdbx_seq_one_letter_code
_entity_poly.pdbx_strand_id
1 'polypeptide(L)'
;MGTLHSLVRELQSFIGVTRKKAIQSPLKAFQNVWNFGSTLDPIGDDAAILVMENEYLLLSCDAIYPQLAADEPFWAGYCSVLVSVNDIYAMGGKPTAAVNLLSAPNDKMSETIAQGMAEACRKFGVPMVGGHYLPEETAGVATAMVGRATHLLRCFQGRPGQWLMVAVDLEGRQFKNYLQWDSTSFRTPQDLQRKLAVLPMIAELQLATAARDISNAGLIGTLAMLAETSGCGVRVVLNSIPKPYNVDFFKWIKMFPGYGFILAVDPEQTGEVQALFQKEQITARVIGELTATPRITLHSEEEEAVLFDWSKESLVVGDYGG
;
A
#
# COMPACT_ATOMS: atom_id res chain seq x y z
N MET A 1 17.01 -24.63 -5.78
CA MET A 1 16.28 -23.40 -6.18
C MET A 1 14.96 -23.83 -6.79
N GLY A 2 13.81 -23.28 -6.36
CA GLY A 2 12.53 -23.54 -7.00
C GLY A 2 12.53 -22.88 -8.37
N THR A 3 11.93 -23.50 -9.36
CA THR A 3 11.76 -22.92 -10.71
C THR A 3 10.86 -21.67 -10.64
N LEU A 4 10.97 -20.74 -11.58
CA LEU A 4 10.09 -19.55 -11.67
C LEU A 4 8.60 -19.93 -11.65
N HIS A 5 8.25 -21.06 -12.26
CA HIS A 5 6.89 -21.62 -12.22
C HIS A 5 6.44 -22.05 -10.81
N SER A 6 7.36 -22.47 -9.95
CA SER A 6 7.04 -22.75 -8.52
C SER A 6 6.73 -21.47 -7.77
N LEU A 7 7.51 -20.41 -8.00
CA LEU A 7 7.26 -19.08 -7.45
C LEU A 7 5.88 -18.52 -7.88
N VAL A 8 5.54 -18.65 -9.17
CA VAL A 8 4.24 -18.23 -9.70
C VAL A 8 3.09 -18.90 -8.92
N ARG A 9 3.14 -20.24 -8.79
CA ARG A 9 2.11 -20.97 -8.04
C ARG A 9 2.03 -20.52 -6.56
N GLU A 10 3.17 -20.29 -5.94
CA GLU A 10 3.23 -19.82 -4.56
C GLU A 10 2.60 -18.43 -4.41
N LEU A 11 2.91 -17.49 -5.30
CA LEU A 11 2.34 -16.14 -5.28
C LEU A 11 0.85 -16.14 -5.58
N GLN A 12 0.38 -16.95 -6.55
CA GLN A 12 -1.05 -17.08 -6.86
C GLN A 12 -1.87 -17.64 -5.68
N SER A 13 -1.28 -18.53 -4.90
CA SER A 13 -1.92 -19.13 -3.71
C SER A 13 -1.63 -18.36 -2.41
N PHE A 14 -0.79 -17.33 -2.45
CA PHE A 14 -0.44 -16.55 -1.26
C PHE A 14 -1.67 -15.87 -0.67
N ILE A 15 -1.90 -16.10 0.62
CA ILE A 15 -3.10 -15.61 1.32
C ILE A 15 -3.27 -14.08 1.24
N GLY A 16 -2.17 -13.32 1.22
CA GLY A 16 -2.18 -11.87 1.05
C GLY A 16 -2.75 -11.45 -0.31
N VAL A 17 -2.54 -12.26 -1.36
CA VAL A 17 -3.08 -12.05 -2.71
C VAL A 17 -4.52 -12.56 -2.80
N THR A 18 -4.79 -13.80 -2.36
CA THR A 18 -6.11 -14.41 -2.52
C THR A 18 -7.21 -13.69 -1.75
N ARG A 19 -6.88 -13.08 -0.60
CA ARG A 19 -7.82 -12.24 0.17
C ARG A 19 -8.31 -11.02 -0.60
N LYS A 20 -7.49 -10.46 -1.51
CA LYS A 20 -7.89 -9.29 -2.29
C LYS A 20 -9.08 -9.60 -3.19
N LYS A 21 -9.19 -10.82 -3.71
CA LYS A 21 -10.34 -11.27 -4.51
C LYS A 21 -11.67 -11.24 -3.71
N ALA A 22 -11.63 -11.34 -2.38
CA ALA A 22 -12.84 -11.34 -1.56
C ALA A 22 -13.60 -10.00 -1.60
N ILE A 23 -12.94 -8.88 -1.94
CA ILE A 23 -13.59 -7.57 -2.06
C ILE A 23 -14.60 -7.51 -3.22
N GLN A 24 -14.43 -8.33 -4.25
CA GLN A 24 -15.26 -8.30 -5.47
C GLN A 24 -16.75 -8.53 -5.17
N SER A 25 -17.07 -9.37 -4.19
CA SER A 25 -18.46 -9.65 -3.82
C SER A 25 -19.17 -8.41 -3.23
N PRO A 26 -18.65 -7.75 -2.17
CA PRO A 26 -19.27 -6.53 -1.65
C PRO A 26 -19.21 -5.35 -2.65
N LEU A 27 -18.18 -5.25 -3.50
CA LEU A 27 -18.08 -4.17 -4.48
C LEU A 27 -19.28 -4.14 -5.45
N LYS A 28 -19.85 -5.30 -5.81
CA LYS A 28 -21.04 -5.36 -6.65
C LYS A 28 -22.24 -4.60 -6.07
N ALA A 29 -22.36 -4.57 -4.74
CA ALA A 29 -23.42 -3.82 -4.07
C ALA A 29 -23.22 -2.29 -4.14
N PHE A 30 -21.98 -1.84 -4.35
CA PHE A 30 -21.61 -0.43 -4.37
C PHE A 30 -21.56 0.18 -5.78
N GLN A 31 -21.76 -0.60 -6.85
CA GLN A 31 -21.63 -0.16 -8.24
C GLN A 31 -22.44 1.11 -8.57
N ASN A 32 -23.62 1.28 -7.97
CA ASN A 32 -24.50 2.42 -8.26
C ASN A 32 -24.50 3.50 -7.15
N VAL A 33 -23.64 3.36 -6.13
CA VAL A 33 -23.62 4.27 -4.97
C VAL A 33 -22.24 4.81 -4.63
N TRP A 34 -21.23 4.51 -5.44
CA TRP A 34 -19.86 5.00 -5.21
C TRP A 34 -19.68 6.48 -5.58
N ASN A 35 -20.53 7.04 -6.44
CA ASN A 35 -20.42 8.42 -6.89
C ASN A 35 -21.79 9.09 -7.02
N PHE A 36 -21.96 10.22 -6.34
CA PHE A 36 -23.09 11.13 -6.47
C PHE A 36 -22.65 12.54 -6.90
N GLY A 37 -21.52 12.65 -7.62
CA GLY A 37 -21.01 13.87 -8.21
C GLY A 37 -19.79 14.51 -7.53
N SER A 38 -19.30 13.93 -6.41
CA SER A 38 -18.15 14.48 -5.68
C SER A 38 -16.90 13.59 -5.64
N THR A 39 -17.02 12.35 -6.10
CA THR A 39 -15.89 11.40 -6.15
C THR A 39 -15.23 11.39 -7.53
N LEU A 40 -13.90 11.30 -7.58
CA LEU A 40 -13.15 11.39 -8.83
C LEU A 40 -13.03 10.03 -9.51
N ASP A 41 -12.61 8.99 -8.78
CA ASP A 41 -12.35 7.64 -9.30
C ASP A 41 -13.28 6.61 -8.64
N PRO A 42 -13.56 5.49 -9.32
CA PRO A 42 -14.25 4.36 -8.72
C PRO A 42 -13.38 3.71 -7.62
N ILE A 43 -13.97 2.76 -6.88
CA ILE A 43 -13.24 2.02 -5.84
C ILE A 43 -12.14 1.17 -6.49
N GLY A 44 -10.91 1.27 -5.97
CA GLY A 44 -9.78 0.48 -6.51
C GLY A 44 -8.40 1.06 -6.20
N ASP A 45 -8.33 2.27 -5.65
CA ASP A 45 -7.09 2.90 -5.18
C ASP A 45 -6.94 2.83 -3.65
N ASP A 46 -5.84 3.34 -3.10
CA ASP A 46 -5.53 3.28 -1.66
C ASP A 46 -6.43 4.20 -0.84
N ALA A 47 -6.90 5.31 -1.41
CA ALA A 47 -7.88 6.17 -0.78
C ALA A 47 -8.94 6.65 -1.78
N ALA A 48 -10.15 6.89 -1.30
CA ALA A 48 -11.18 7.59 -2.06
C ALA A 48 -10.82 9.08 -2.21
N ILE A 49 -11.15 9.64 -3.37
CA ILE A 49 -10.85 11.03 -3.71
C ILE A 49 -12.16 11.83 -3.79
N LEU A 50 -12.32 12.83 -2.92
CA LEU A 50 -13.42 13.77 -2.95
C LEU A 50 -12.93 15.10 -3.53
N VAL A 51 -13.60 15.58 -4.57
CA VAL A 51 -13.22 16.82 -5.26
C VAL A 51 -13.72 18.00 -4.45
N MET A 52 -12.83 18.90 -4.05
CA MET A 52 -13.12 20.17 -3.39
C MET A 52 -12.79 21.32 -4.34
N GLU A 53 -13.10 22.55 -3.94
CA GLU A 53 -12.95 23.74 -4.79
C GLU A 53 -11.51 23.97 -5.27
N ASN A 54 -10.51 23.79 -4.39
CA ASN A 54 -9.10 24.08 -4.68
C ASN A 54 -8.14 22.92 -4.31
N GLU A 55 -8.66 21.79 -3.85
CA GLU A 55 -7.88 20.66 -3.39
C GLU A 55 -8.70 19.37 -3.47
N TYR A 56 -8.10 18.26 -3.10
CA TYR A 56 -8.74 16.97 -2.95
C TYR A 56 -8.72 16.55 -1.48
N LEU A 57 -9.86 16.05 -0.98
CA LEU A 57 -9.87 15.27 0.26
C LEU A 57 -9.66 13.80 -0.08
N LEU A 58 -8.78 13.16 0.68
CA LEU A 58 -8.49 11.74 0.61
C LEU A 58 -9.10 11.07 1.83
N LEU A 59 -9.75 9.93 1.62
CA LEU A 59 -10.37 9.15 2.70
C LEU A 59 -9.99 7.69 2.55
N SER A 60 -9.24 7.16 3.51
CA SER A 60 -8.92 5.73 3.64
C SER A 60 -9.53 5.13 4.89
N CYS A 61 -9.70 3.81 4.90
CA CYS A 61 -10.11 3.06 6.09
C CYS A 61 -9.59 1.64 6.02
N ASP A 62 -8.69 1.29 6.93
CA ASP A 62 -8.11 -0.03 7.02
C ASP A 62 -8.32 -0.69 8.37
N ALA A 63 -8.57 -2.00 8.33
CA ALA A 63 -8.64 -2.84 9.51
C ALA A 63 -7.39 -3.72 9.63
N ILE A 64 -6.94 -3.92 10.86
CA ILE A 64 -5.85 -4.84 11.17
C ILE A 64 -6.41 -6.25 11.37
N TYR A 65 -5.64 -7.22 10.93
CA TYR A 65 -5.97 -8.62 11.05
C TYR A 65 -6.23 -9.00 12.52
N PRO A 66 -7.40 -9.60 12.87
CA PRO A 66 -7.81 -9.84 14.26
C PRO A 66 -6.79 -10.65 15.06
N GLN A 67 -6.12 -11.64 14.45
CA GLN A 67 -5.09 -12.43 15.12
C GLN A 67 -3.91 -11.56 15.57
N LEU A 68 -3.50 -10.57 14.76
CA LEU A 68 -2.44 -9.64 15.16
C LEU A 68 -2.89 -8.76 16.34
N ALA A 69 -4.16 -8.34 16.34
CA ALA A 69 -4.71 -7.56 17.45
C ALA A 69 -4.76 -8.36 18.75
N ALA A 70 -5.05 -9.66 18.67
CA ALA A 70 -5.07 -10.56 19.81
C ALA A 70 -3.66 -10.87 20.34
N ASP A 71 -2.70 -11.17 19.44
CA ASP A 71 -1.35 -11.60 19.81
C ASP A 71 -0.43 -10.43 20.19
N GLU A 72 -0.57 -9.31 19.48
CA GLU A 72 0.32 -8.13 19.56
C GLU A 72 -0.47 -6.82 19.61
N PRO A 73 -1.28 -6.58 20.67
CA PRO A 73 -2.24 -5.48 20.71
C PRO A 73 -1.61 -4.09 20.52
N PHE A 74 -0.45 -3.82 21.13
CA PHE A 74 0.26 -2.55 20.92
C PHE A 74 0.67 -2.36 19.46
N TRP A 75 1.26 -3.41 18.86
CA TRP A 75 1.70 -3.36 17.47
C TRP A 75 0.55 -3.25 16.49
N ALA A 76 -0.55 -3.94 16.76
CA ALA A 76 -1.77 -3.82 15.95
C ALA A 76 -2.33 -2.39 15.98
N GLY A 77 -2.37 -1.76 17.16
CA GLY A 77 -2.74 -0.36 17.30
C GLY A 77 -1.80 0.57 16.51
N TYR A 78 -0.49 0.37 16.62
CA TYR A 78 0.49 1.13 15.86
C TYR A 78 0.29 0.96 14.34
N CYS A 79 0.15 -0.26 13.88
CA CYS A 79 -0.03 -0.58 12.46
C CYS A 79 -1.35 -0.03 11.90
N SER A 80 -2.43 0.05 12.68
CA SER A 80 -3.71 0.56 12.18
C SER A 80 -3.63 2.02 11.73
N VAL A 81 -2.81 2.82 12.41
CA VAL A 81 -2.53 4.20 12.00
C VAL A 81 -1.52 4.24 10.86
N LEU A 82 -0.46 3.43 10.94
CA LEU A 82 0.60 3.38 9.93
C LEU A 82 0.06 3.06 8.53
N VAL A 83 -0.78 2.03 8.38
CA VAL A 83 -1.30 1.64 7.06
C VAL A 83 -2.15 2.75 6.46
N SER A 84 -3.05 3.37 7.22
CA SER A 84 -3.87 4.49 6.74
C SER A 84 -3.04 5.74 6.43
N VAL A 85 -1.92 5.98 7.15
CA VAL A 85 -0.95 7.03 6.81
C VAL A 85 -0.32 6.75 5.45
N ASN A 86 0.11 5.50 5.21
CA ASN A 86 0.71 5.11 3.94
C ASN A 86 -0.26 5.27 2.76
N ASP A 87 -1.54 4.89 2.92
CA ASP A 87 -2.57 5.09 1.91
C ASP A 87 -2.66 6.55 1.47
N ILE A 88 -2.73 7.48 2.43
CA ILE A 88 -2.83 8.90 2.12
C ILE A 88 -1.58 9.41 1.40
N TYR A 89 -0.38 8.99 1.85
CA TYR A 89 0.86 9.38 1.19
C TYR A 89 1.01 8.73 -0.19
N ALA A 90 0.57 7.49 -0.38
CA ALA A 90 0.56 6.84 -1.69
C ALA A 90 -0.23 7.63 -2.73
N MET A 91 -1.34 8.26 -2.32
CA MET A 91 -2.15 9.15 -3.17
C MET A 91 -1.52 10.53 -3.43
N GLY A 92 -0.31 10.81 -2.93
CA GLY A 92 0.34 12.12 -3.01
C GLY A 92 -0.17 13.13 -1.98
N GLY A 93 -0.95 12.70 -1.00
CA GLY A 93 -1.55 13.56 0.02
C GLY A 93 -0.76 13.63 1.32
N LYS A 94 -1.28 14.44 2.24
CA LYS A 94 -0.80 14.58 3.63
C LYS A 94 -1.96 14.27 4.59
N PRO A 95 -1.78 13.34 5.55
CA PRO A 95 -2.79 13.07 6.57
C PRO A 95 -3.12 14.31 7.41
N THR A 96 -4.39 14.46 7.78
CA THR A 96 -4.89 15.61 8.58
C THR A 96 -5.52 15.18 9.89
N ALA A 97 -6.30 14.12 9.89
CA ALA A 97 -6.96 13.60 11.08
C ALA A 97 -7.34 12.13 10.90
N ALA A 98 -7.51 11.44 12.01
CA ALA A 98 -7.97 10.05 12.04
C ALA A 98 -9.08 9.85 13.07
N VAL A 99 -9.92 8.85 12.82
CA VAL A 99 -10.85 8.26 13.78
C VAL A 99 -10.67 6.74 13.77
N ASN A 100 -11.05 6.07 14.86
CA ASN A 100 -10.87 4.62 14.97
C ASN A 100 -12.19 3.88 15.26
N LEU A 101 -12.15 2.58 14.96
CA LEU A 101 -13.04 1.59 15.55
C LEU A 101 -12.15 0.63 16.34
N LEU A 102 -12.45 0.43 17.62
CA LEU A 102 -11.71 -0.43 18.51
C LEU A 102 -12.67 -1.38 19.23
N SER A 103 -12.40 -2.68 19.16
CA SER A 103 -13.06 -3.69 20.00
C SER A 103 -12.04 -4.49 20.80
N ALA A 104 -12.36 -4.85 22.03
CA ALA A 104 -11.49 -5.67 22.86
C ALA A 104 -12.28 -6.37 23.98
N PRO A 105 -11.79 -7.55 24.45
CA PRO A 105 -12.46 -8.32 25.48
C PRO A 105 -12.30 -7.76 26.90
N ASN A 106 -11.41 -6.81 27.09
CA ASN A 106 -11.17 -6.18 28.41
C ASN A 106 -10.43 -4.85 28.25
N ASP A 107 -10.47 -4.04 29.31
CA ASP A 107 -9.88 -2.69 29.36
C ASP A 107 -8.37 -2.71 29.10
N LYS A 108 -7.65 -3.70 29.66
CA LYS A 108 -6.19 -3.79 29.50
C LYS A 108 -5.80 -3.95 28.02
N MET A 109 -6.52 -4.74 27.26
CA MET A 109 -6.24 -4.94 25.84
C MET A 109 -6.59 -3.69 25.04
N SER A 110 -7.76 -3.07 25.31
CA SER A 110 -8.15 -1.83 24.64
C SER A 110 -7.17 -0.69 24.91
N GLU A 111 -6.72 -0.53 26.14
CA GLU A 111 -5.67 0.44 26.50
C GLU A 111 -4.36 0.18 25.77
N THR A 112 -3.94 -1.09 25.68
CA THR A 112 -2.69 -1.46 24.98
C THR A 112 -2.77 -1.14 23.48
N ILE A 113 -3.89 -1.46 22.83
CA ILE A 113 -4.12 -1.10 21.42
C ILE A 113 -4.11 0.43 21.26
N ALA A 114 -4.85 1.15 22.12
CA ALA A 114 -4.92 2.62 22.08
C ALA A 114 -3.55 3.28 22.30
N GLN A 115 -2.71 2.73 23.16
CA GLN A 115 -1.33 3.20 23.35
C GLN A 115 -0.50 3.06 22.09
N GLY A 116 -0.63 1.94 21.36
CA GLY A 116 0.01 1.74 20.04
C GLY A 116 -0.47 2.76 19.01
N MET A 117 -1.77 3.01 18.94
CA MET A 117 -2.34 4.05 18.07
C MET A 117 -1.81 5.44 18.43
N ALA A 118 -1.79 5.79 19.71
CA ALA A 118 -1.28 7.07 20.18
C ALA A 118 0.21 7.27 19.89
N GLU A 119 1.01 6.21 19.97
CA GLU A 119 2.43 6.27 19.58
C GLU A 119 2.58 6.54 18.08
N ALA A 120 1.83 5.83 17.23
CA ALA A 120 1.84 6.08 15.80
C ALA A 120 1.35 7.50 15.46
N CYS A 121 0.28 7.97 16.08
CA CYS A 121 -0.21 9.35 15.92
C CYS A 121 0.87 10.39 16.22
N ARG A 122 1.63 10.22 17.34
CA ARG A 122 2.76 11.11 17.65
C ARG A 122 3.86 11.06 16.62
N LYS A 123 4.21 9.86 16.14
CA LYS A 123 5.28 9.67 15.16
C LYS A 123 4.94 10.25 13.79
N PHE A 124 3.73 10.01 13.33
CA PHE A 124 3.29 10.48 12.01
C PHE A 124 2.73 11.90 12.04
N GLY A 125 2.52 12.49 13.20
CA GLY A 125 2.00 13.84 13.35
C GLY A 125 0.52 13.97 12.97
N VAL A 126 -0.27 12.91 13.20
CA VAL A 126 -1.70 12.87 12.85
C VAL A 126 -2.54 12.75 14.11
N PRO A 127 -3.47 13.68 14.39
CA PRO A 127 -4.32 13.60 15.59
C PRO A 127 -5.41 12.53 15.42
N MET A 128 -5.64 11.75 16.47
CA MET A 128 -6.84 10.92 16.63
C MET A 128 -7.94 11.76 17.26
N VAL A 129 -8.94 12.12 16.47
CA VAL A 129 -9.97 13.11 16.85
C VAL A 129 -11.30 12.50 17.29
N GLY A 130 -11.42 11.18 17.24
CA GLY A 130 -12.63 10.46 17.63
C GLY A 130 -12.53 8.98 17.33
N GLY A 131 -13.65 8.30 17.47
CA GLY A 131 -13.74 6.88 17.18
C GLY A 131 -14.91 6.23 17.90
N HIS A 132 -14.97 4.90 17.79
CA HIS A 132 -15.97 4.10 18.47
C HIS A 132 -15.32 2.93 19.18
N TYR A 133 -15.75 2.67 20.41
CA TYR A 133 -15.28 1.53 21.22
C TYR A 133 -16.42 0.54 21.47
N LEU A 134 -16.14 -0.74 21.23
CA LEU A 134 -17.04 -1.85 21.49
C LEU A 134 -16.38 -2.85 22.43
N PRO A 135 -16.97 -3.13 23.62
CA PRO A 135 -16.55 -4.25 24.45
C PRO A 135 -17.04 -5.57 23.82
N GLU A 136 -16.16 -6.28 23.14
CA GLU A 136 -16.44 -7.50 22.41
C GLU A 136 -15.42 -8.58 22.76
N GLU A 137 -15.81 -9.86 22.65
CA GLU A 137 -14.90 -10.99 22.93
C GLU A 137 -13.69 -11.03 22.00
N THR A 138 -13.83 -10.49 20.79
CA THR A 138 -12.78 -10.49 19.78
C THR A 138 -12.13 -9.11 19.66
N ALA A 139 -10.80 -9.10 19.75
CA ALA A 139 -10.04 -7.87 19.48
C ALA A 139 -10.11 -7.48 18.01
N GLY A 140 -10.39 -6.22 17.76
CA GLY A 140 -10.43 -5.64 16.43
C GLY A 140 -10.04 -4.17 16.47
N VAL A 141 -9.33 -3.71 15.44
CA VAL A 141 -8.96 -2.31 15.31
C VAL A 141 -8.97 -1.91 13.83
N ALA A 142 -9.59 -0.76 13.57
CA ALA A 142 -9.55 -0.11 12.27
C ALA A 142 -9.32 1.40 12.46
N THR A 143 -8.68 2.01 11.49
CA THR A 143 -8.48 3.47 11.45
C THR A 143 -9.04 3.99 10.14
N ALA A 144 -9.90 5.00 10.22
CA ALA A 144 -10.26 5.82 9.06
C ALA A 144 -9.48 7.13 9.13
N MET A 145 -8.95 7.56 7.98
CA MET A 145 -8.06 8.71 7.90
C MET A 145 -8.49 9.67 6.80
N VAL A 146 -8.45 10.95 7.12
CA VAL A 146 -8.65 12.03 6.15
C VAL A 146 -7.30 12.64 5.85
N GLY A 147 -7.02 12.86 4.55
CA GLY A 147 -5.87 13.59 4.06
C GLY A 147 -6.27 14.67 3.06
N ARG A 148 -5.30 15.48 2.65
CA ARG A 148 -5.45 16.53 1.63
C ARG A 148 -4.35 16.44 0.60
N ALA A 149 -4.67 16.75 -0.65
CA ALA A 149 -3.73 16.82 -1.76
C ALA A 149 -4.11 17.94 -2.73
N THR A 150 -3.13 18.61 -3.32
CA THR A 150 -3.30 19.52 -4.46
C THR A 150 -3.03 18.83 -5.78
N HIS A 151 -2.16 17.83 -5.76
CA HIS A 151 -1.83 16.94 -6.87
C HIS A 151 -1.90 15.49 -6.41
N LEU A 152 -2.26 14.60 -7.30
CA LEU A 152 -2.57 13.20 -6.97
C LEU A 152 -1.63 12.23 -7.70
N LEU A 153 -1.35 11.11 -7.02
CA LEU A 153 -0.74 9.91 -7.60
C LEU A 153 -1.84 8.84 -7.67
N ARG A 154 -2.44 8.62 -8.84
CA ARG A 154 -3.64 7.79 -8.99
C ARG A 154 -3.33 6.52 -9.76
N CYS A 155 -3.64 5.35 -9.22
CA CYS A 155 -3.45 4.08 -9.94
C CYS A 155 -4.17 4.06 -11.29
N PHE A 156 -5.31 4.73 -11.41
CA PHE A 156 -6.05 4.89 -12.67
C PHE A 156 -5.31 5.69 -13.76
N GLN A 157 -4.20 6.35 -13.43
CA GLN A 157 -3.39 7.15 -14.35
C GLN A 157 -2.11 6.44 -14.83
N GLY A 158 -1.86 5.22 -14.35
CA GLY A 158 -0.78 4.39 -14.90
C GLY A 158 -1.00 4.09 -16.37
N ARG A 159 0.06 4.11 -17.18
CA ARG A 159 -0.02 3.89 -18.63
C ARG A 159 1.15 3.04 -19.15
N PRO A 160 0.95 2.29 -20.27
CA PRO A 160 2.03 1.52 -20.86
C PRO A 160 3.25 2.38 -21.21
N GLY A 161 4.45 1.82 -21.03
CA GLY A 161 5.73 2.49 -21.26
C GLY A 161 6.29 3.19 -20.01
N GLN A 162 5.50 3.34 -18.94
CA GLN A 162 6.02 3.83 -17.66
C GLN A 162 6.80 2.74 -16.94
N TRP A 163 7.87 3.15 -16.28
CA TRP A 163 8.63 2.27 -15.43
C TRP A 163 7.98 2.15 -14.05
N LEU A 164 7.96 0.92 -13.54
CA LEU A 164 7.57 0.65 -12.17
C LEU A 164 8.79 0.72 -11.27
N MET A 165 8.73 1.66 -10.34
CA MET A 165 9.76 1.88 -9.33
C MET A 165 9.25 1.44 -7.96
N VAL A 166 10.04 0.68 -7.23
CA VAL A 166 9.83 0.44 -5.80
C VAL A 166 10.67 1.43 -5.00
N ALA A 167 10.04 2.09 -4.02
CA ALA A 167 10.70 2.93 -3.03
C ALA A 167 10.48 2.33 -1.64
N VAL A 168 11.54 1.87 -0.97
CA VAL A 168 11.44 1.11 0.28
C VAL A 168 12.56 1.45 1.24
N ASP A 169 12.24 1.55 2.54
CA ASP A 169 13.22 1.65 3.59
C ASP A 169 13.73 0.25 3.97
N LEU A 170 14.92 -0.08 3.51
CA LEU A 170 15.56 -1.36 3.78
C LEU A 170 16.20 -1.44 5.18
N GLU A 171 16.34 -0.30 5.86
CA GLU A 171 16.78 -0.26 7.25
C GLU A 171 15.59 -0.58 8.16
N GLY A 172 15.60 -1.76 8.72
CA GLY A 172 14.52 -2.25 9.55
C GLY A 172 14.77 -3.66 10.04
N ARG A 173 13.71 -4.28 10.48
CA ARG A 173 13.72 -5.67 10.94
C ARG A 173 12.38 -6.33 10.70
N GLN A 174 12.38 -7.63 10.53
CA GLN A 174 11.14 -8.39 10.56
C GLN A 174 10.51 -8.29 11.94
N PHE A 175 9.23 -7.98 12.01
CA PHE A 175 8.49 -7.99 13.26
C PHE A 175 8.14 -9.43 13.66
N LYS A 176 8.87 -9.98 14.63
CA LYS A 176 8.70 -11.36 15.11
C LYS A 176 8.61 -12.37 13.94
N ASN A 177 7.56 -13.17 13.91
CA ASN A 177 7.30 -14.17 12.86
C ASN A 177 6.32 -13.70 11.77
N TYR A 178 5.90 -12.42 11.81
CA TYR A 178 4.99 -11.85 10.82
C TYR A 178 5.73 -11.44 9.54
N LEU A 179 4.98 -11.31 8.44
CA LEU A 179 5.51 -10.79 7.17
C LEU A 179 5.58 -9.26 7.16
N GLN A 180 5.66 -8.63 8.33
CA GLN A 180 5.81 -7.19 8.50
C GLN A 180 7.28 -6.83 8.65
N TRP A 181 7.72 -5.85 7.86
CA TRP A 181 9.05 -5.26 7.96
C TRP A 181 8.95 -3.92 8.71
N ASP A 182 9.32 -3.94 9.99
CA ASP A 182 9.33 -2.73 10.82
C ASP A 182 10.52 -1.84 10.45
N SER A 183 10.24 -0.78 9.69
CA SER A 183 11.19 0.29 9.34
C SER A 183 10.82 1.63 9.99
N THR A 184 9.81 1.68 10.87
CA THR A 184 9.23 2.92 11.38
C THR A 184 9.27 3.06 12.89
N SER A 185 9.06 1.99 13.66
CA SER A 185 8.83 2.08 15.11
C SER A 185 10.02 2.65 15.91
N PHE A 186 11.24 2.48 15.43
CA PHE A 186 12.47 2.97 16.07
C PHE A 186 12.95 4.33 15.55
N ARG A 187 12.30 4.90 14.52
CA ARG A 187 12.67 6.18 13.95
C ARG A 187 12.05 7.34 14.73
N THR A 188 12.66 8.53 14.61
CA THR A 188 12.09 9.76 15.18
C THR A 188 10.90 10.26 14.32
N PRO A 189 9.98 11.04 14.92
CA PRO A 189 8.89 11.66 14.16
C PRO A 189 9.39 12.51 12.98
N GLN A 190 10.45 13.29 13.19
CA GLN A 190 11.03 14.16 12.17
C GLN A 190 11.60 13.36 10.99
N ASP A 191 12.25 12.22 11.27
CA ASP A 191 12.79 11.36 10.21
C ASP A 191 11.66 10.75 9.38
N LEU A 192 10.62 10.20 10.02
CA LEU A 192 9.47 9.62 9.32
C LEU A 192 8.73 10.64 8.45
N GLN A 193 8.47 11.83 9.01
CA GLN A 193 7.74 12.88 8.29
C GLN A 193 8.53 13.38 7.07
N ARG A 194 9.87 13.50 7.16
CA ARG A 194 10.70 13.85 5.99
C ARG A 194 10.66 12.78 4.92
N LYS A 195 10.80 11.50 5.29
CA LYS A 195 10.73 10.37 4.36
C LYS A 195 9.38 10.32 3.64
N LEU A 196 8.29 10.44 4.37
CA LEU A 196 6.92 10.40 3.82
C LEU A 196 6.62 11.63 2.94
N ALA A 197 7.17 12.80 3.26
CA ALA A 197 6.98 14.03 2.49
C ALA A 197 7.49 13.94 1.04
N VAL A 198 8.30 12.93 0.70
CA VAL A 198 8.77 12.70 -0.68
C VAL A 198 7.61 12.39 -1.62
N LEU A 199 6.58 11.67 -1.18
CA LEU A 199 5.43 11.30 -2.03
C LEU A 199 4.61 12.53 -2.47
N PRO A 200 4.13 13.41 -1.56
CA PRO A 200 3.45 14.65 -1.97
C PRO A 200 4.35 15.55 -2.85
N MET A 201 5.65 15.61 -2.58
CA MET A 201 6.59 16.37 -3.42
C MET A 201 6.65 15.82 -4.85
N ILE A 202 6.71 14.50 -5.02
CA ILE A 202 6.66 13.84 -6.33
C ILE A 202 5.34 14.18 -7.05
N ALA A 203 4.22 14.18 -6.33
CA ALA A 203 2.92 14.56 -6.88
C ALA A 203 2.89 16.02 -7.32
N GLU A 204 3.32 16.95 -6.45
CA GLU A 204 3.37 18.39 -6.71
C GLU A 204 4.27 18.73 -7.92
N LEU A 205 5.39 18.03 -8.07
CA LEU A 205 6.31 18.16 -9.20
C LEU A 205 5.88 17.36 -10.44
N GLN A 206 4.80 16.59 -10.36
CA GLN A 206 4.28 15.74 -11.44
C GLN A 206 5.30 14.74 -12.00
N LEU A 207 6.16 14.19 -11.13
CA LEU A 207 7.24 13.27 -11.49
C LEU A 207 6.79 11.81 -11.60
N ALA A 208 5.61 11.48 -11.11
CA ALA A 208 4.96 10.17 -11.24
C ALA A 208 3.47 10.36 -11.48
N THR A 209 2.81 9.38 -12.07
CA THR A 209 1.37 9.43 -12.35
C THR A 209 0.55 8.63 -11.35
N ALA A 210 1.13 7.55 -10.85
CA ALA A 210 0.49 6.61 -9.94
C ALA A 210 1.46 6.19 -8.85
N ALA A 211 0.92 5.92 -7.67
CA ALA A 211 1.65 5.21 -6.62
C ALA A 211 0.68 4.34 -5.82
N ARG A 212 1.24 3.37 -5.10
CA ARG A 212 0.52 2.50 -4.18
C ARG A 212 1.42 2.09 -3.02
N ASP A 213 0.88 2.01 -1.80
CA ASP A 213 1.62 1.47 -0.66
C ASP A 213 1.76 -0.06 -0.78
N ILE A 214 2.88 -0.60 -0.32
CA ILE A 214 3.09 -2.07 -0.31
C ILE A 214 2.38 -2.66 0.90
N SER A 215 1.18 -3.20 0.65
CA SER A 215 0.30 -3.76 1.66
C SER A 215 0.50 -5.28 1.86
N ASN A 216 -0.41 -5.93 2.57
CA ASN A 216 -0.33 -7.35 2.94
C ASN A 216 -0.31 -8.34 1.77
N ALA A 217 -0.58 -7.89 0.54
CA ALA A 217 -0.39 -8.67 -0.68
C ALA A 217 1.10 -8.85 -1.03
N GLY A 218 2.00 -8.16 -0.32
CA GLY A 218 3.43 -8.09 -0.60
C GLY A 218 3.72 -7.26 -1.84
N LEU A 219 5.00 -7.10 -2.16
CA LEU A 219 5.45 -6.27 -3.28
C LEU A 219 4.79 -6.68 -4.61
N ILE A 220 4.82 -7.96 -4.94
CA ILE A 220 4.31 -8.46 -6.23
C ILE A 220 2.78 -8.38 -6.30
N GLY A 221 2.07 -8.68 -5.21
CA GLY A 221 0.61 -8.54 -5.17
C GLY A 221 0.16 -7.08 -5.23
N THR A 222 0.88 -6.16 -4.59
CA THR A 222 0.61 -4.72 -4.68
C THR A 222 0.84 -4.18 -6.09
N LEU A 223 1.94 -4.59 -6.72
CA LEU A 223 2.22 -4.26 -8.11
C LEU A 223 1.11 -4.76 -9.05
N ALA A 224 0.60 -5.97 -8.78
CA ALA A 224 -0.51 -6.53 -9.54
C ALA A 224 -1.80 -5.70 -9.40
N MET A 225 -2.10 -5.22 -8.19
CA MET A 225 -3.25 -4.33 -7.94
C MET A 225 -3.10 -2.99 -8.67
N LEU A 226 -1.93 -2.36 -8.63
CA LEU A 226 -1.67 -1.12 -9.37
C LEU A 226 -1.90 -1.33 -10.88
N ALA A 227 -1.34 -2.38 -11.45
CA ALA A 227 -1.46 -2.69 -12.86
C ALA A 227 -2.90 -2.95 -13.30
N GLU A 228 -3.66 -3.74 -12.52
CA GLU A 228 -5.07 -4.00 -12.77
C GLU A 228 -5.89 -2.71 -12.77
N THR A 229 -5.71 -1.86 -11.74
CA THR A 229 -6.39 -0.56 -11.64
C THR A 229 -6.04 0.38 -12.79
N SER A 230 -4.80 0.31 -13.29
CA SER A 230 -4.33 1.06 -14.48
C SER A 230 -4.84 0.49 -15.80
N GLY A 231 -5.48 -0.69 -15.84
CA GLY A 231 -5.81 -1.41 -17.06
C GLY A 231 -4.59 -1.89 -17.85
N CYS A 232 -3.45 -2.04 -17.18
CA CYS A 232 -2.17 -2.40 -17.78
C CYS A 232 -1.73 -3.81 -17.38
N GLY A 233 -0.80 -4.38 -18.13
CA GLY A 233 0.03 -5.47 -17.65
C GLY A 233 1.37 -4.96 -17.16
N VAL A 234 2.23 -5.89 -16.73
CA VAL A 234 3.56 -5.57 -16.20
C VAL A 234 4.58 -6.61 -16.63
N ARG A 235 5.76 -6.14 -16.99
CA ARG A 235 6.97 -6.93 -17.09
C ARG A 235 7.84 -6.68 -15.84
N VAL A 236 7.92 -7.63 -14.92
CA VAL A 236 8.70 -7.53 -13.67
C VAL A 236 10.06 -8.19 -13.83
N VAL A 237 11.14 -7.49 -13.48
CA VAL A 237 12.51 -8.02 -13.46
C VAL A 237 12.89 -8.37 -12.00
N LEU A 238 12.83 -9.64 -11.64
CA LEU A 238 13.00 -10.10 -10.27
C LEU A 238 14.36 -9.71 -9.65
N ASN A 239 15.44 -9.80 -10.43
CA ASN A 239 16.79 -9.48 -9.97
C ASN A 239 17.00 -7.98 -9.71
N SER A 240 16.08 -7.11 -10.17
CA SER A 240 16.12 -5.66 -9.92
C SER A 240 15.44 -5.27 -8.60
N ILE A 241 14.71 -6.19 -7.96
CA ILE A 241 14.02 -5.92 -6.70
C ILE A 241 15.02 -5.79 -5.56
N PRO A 242 15.11 -4.61 -4.91
CA PRO A 242 16.00 -4.42 -3.78
C PRO A 242 15.46 -5.16 -2.55
N LYS A 243 16.36 -5.71 -1.74
CA LYS A 243 15.98 -6.41 -0.51
C LYS A 243 16.99 -6.18 0.60
N PRO A 244 16.60 -6.33 1.87
CA PRO A 244 17.53 -6.36 2.98
C PRO A 244 18.51 -7.55 2.84
N TYR A 245 19.75 -7.34 3.27
CA TYR A 245 20.81 -8.35 3.11
C TYR A 245 20.47 -9.71 3.73
N ASN A 246 19.89 -9.70 4.94
CA ASN A 246 19.63 -10.90 5.74
C ASN A 246 18.24 -11.51 5.55
N VAL A 247 17.48 -11.09 4.54
CA VAL A 247 16.13 -11.60 4.28
C VAL A 247 16.15 -12.45 3.01
N ASP A 248 15.53 -13.62 3.08
CA ASP A 248 15.32 -14.47 1.91
C ASP A 248 14.46 -13.75 0.87
N PHE A 249 14.79 -13.90 -0.42
CA PHE A 249 14.12 -13.18 -1.49
C PHE A 249 12.63 -13.54 -1.62
N PHE A 250 12.31 -14.84 -1.55
CA PHE A 250 10.92 -15.31 -1.69
C PHE A 250 10.06 -14.90 -0.49
N LYS A 251 10.66 -14.74 0.67
CA LYS A 251 10.01 -14.18 1.84
C LYS A 251 9.82 -12.67 1.67
N TRP A 252 10.87 -11.96 1.22
CA TRP A 252 10.86 -10.51 1.06
C TRP A 252 9.75 -10.00 0.15
N ILE A 253 9.56 -10.59 -1.01
CA ILE A 253 8.54 -10.17 -1.98
C ILE A 253 7.10 -10.38 -1.50
N LYS A 254 6.90 -11.14 -0.40
CA LYS A 254 5.63 -11.33 0.32
C LYS A 254 5.51 -10.45 1.56
N MET A 255 6.60 -9.81 2.00
CA MET A 255 6.56 -8.89 3.13
C MET A 255 5.99 -7.53 2.71
N PHE A 256 5.46 -6.82 3.70
CA PHE A 256 5.00 -5.45 3.55
C PHE A 256 5.73 -4.55 4.55
N PRO A 257 6.54 -3.60 4.05
CA PRO A 257 7.35 -2.72 4.87
C PRO A 257 6.50 -1.59 5.47
N GLY A 258 6.93 -1.09 6.62
CA GLY A 258 6.33 0.09 7.24
C GLY A 258 6.49 1.35 6.40
N TYR A 259 7.55 1.43 5.58
CA TYR A 259 7.73 2.40 4.51
C TYR A 259 8.04 1.64 3.22
N GLY A 260 7.09 1.62 2.32
CA GLY A 260 7.27 0.97 1.01
C GLY A 260 6.15 1.34 0.04
N PHE A 261 6.54 1.78 -1.15
CA PHE A 261 5.64 2.24 -2.20
C PHE A 261 6.08 1.73 -3.57
N ILE A 262 5.12 1.55 -4.47
CA ILE A 262 5.36 1.30 -5.89
C ILE A 262 4.85 2.51 -6.65
N LEU A 263 5.64 3.04 -7.58
CA LEU A 263 5.31 4.21 -8.37
C LEU A 263 5.37 3.87 -9.87
N ALA A 264 4.47 4.47 -10.67
CA ALA A 264 4.57 4.51 -12.12
C ALA A 264 5.18 5.85 -12.55
N VAL A 265 6.35 5.78 -13.19
CA VAL A 265 7.21 6.93 -13.49
C VAL A 265 7.59 6.92 -14.97
N ASP A 266 7.50 8.05 -15.64
CA ASP A 266 8.01 8.16 -17.01
C ASP A 266 9.54 7.97 -17.03
N PRO A 267 10.10 7.29 -18.03
CA PRO A 267 11.52 6.95 -18.09
C PRO A 267 12.46 8.14 -17.84
N GLU A 268 12.14 9.29 -18.38
CA GLU A 268 12.92 10.54 -18.26
C GLU A 268 12.88 11.17 -16.87
N GLN A 269 11.86 10.87 -16.05
CA GLN A 269 11.72 11.39 -14.68
C GLN A 269 12.39 10.49 -13.64
N THR A 270 12.81 9.29 -14.02
CA THR A 270 13.30 8.25 -13.12
C THR A 270 14.48 8.72 -12.25
N GLY A 271 15.43 9.43 -12.85
CA GLY A 271 16.63 9.92 -12.15
C GLY A 271 16.27 10.93 -11.05
N GLU A 272 15.32 11.83 -11.31
CA GLU A 272 14.88 12.83 -10.36
C GLU A 272 14.11 12.20 -9.20
N VAL A 273 13.19 11.28 -9.49
CA VAL A 273 12.46 10.52 -8.46
C VAL A 273 13.42 9.74 -7.56
N GLN A 274 14.41 9.05 -8.15
CA GLN A 274 15.43 8.34 -7.38
C GLN A 274 16.23 9.28 -6.47
N ALA A 275 16.63 10.45 -6.96
CA ALA A 275 17.40 11.43 -6.19
C ALA A 275 16.62 11.96 -4.98
N LEU A 276 15.30 12.22 -5.13
CA LEU A 276 14.44 12.64 -4.03
C LEU A 276 14.37 11.58 -2.92
N PHE A 277 14.17 10.32 -3.26
CA PHE A 277 14.17 9.23 -2.28
C PHE A 277 15.56 9.02 -1.64
N GLN A 278 16.62 9.05 -2.44
CA GLN A 278 17.99 8.85 -1.96
C GLN A 278 18.40 9.90 -0.94
N LYS A 279 17.98 11.15 -1.11
CA LYS A 279 18.22 12.25 -0.16
C LYS A 279 17.69 11.91 1.24
N GLU A 280 16.59 11.20 1.31
CA GLU A 280 15.97 10.74 2.56
C GLU A 280 16.36 9.28 2.93
N GLN A 281 17.44 8.76 2.33
CA GLN A 281 17.98 7.41 2.60
C GLN A 281 16.96 6.29 2.31
N ILE A 282 16.09 6.49 1.33
CA ILE A 282 15.15 5.49 0.83
C ILE A 282 15.72 4.86 -0.43
N THR A 283 15.72 3.55 -0.49
CA THR A 283 16.11 2.82 -1.70
C THR A 283 14.99 2.89 -2.73
N ALA A 284 15.26 3.53 -3.88
CA ALA A 284 14.36 3.57 -5.02
C ALA A 284 14.98 2.89 -6.23
N ARG A 285 14.29 1.89 -6.81
CA ARG A 285 14.78 1.08 -7.93
C ARG A 285 13.67 0.81 -8.95
N VAL A 286 14.00 0.90 -10.23
CA VAL A 286 13.14 0.38 -11.29
C VAL A 286 13.18 -1.14 -11.24
N ILE A 287 12.01 -1.75 -11.17
CA ILE A 287 11.82 -3.20 -11.05
C ILE A 287 11.01 -3.80 -12.20
N GLY A 288 10.49 -2.96 -13.09
CA GLY A 288 9.67 -3.40 -14.21
C GLY A 288 9.12 -2.24 -15.02
N GLU A 289 8.18 -2.57 -15.89
CA GLU A 289 7.55 -1.67 -16.85
C GLU A 289 6.06 -1.99 -16.99
N LEU A 290 5.20 -0.97 -17.04
CA LEU A 290 3.81 -1.10 -17.41
C LEU A 290 3.69 -1.38 -18.92
N THR A 291 2.88 -2.37 -19.31
CA THR A 291 2.73 -2.82 -20.69
C THR A 291 1.28 -2.71 -21.17
N ALA A 292 1.09 -2.64 -22.49
CA ALA A 292 -0.25 -2.63 -23.09
C ALA A 292 -0.92 -4.03 -23.10
N THR A 293 -0.19 -5.08 -22.76
CA THR A 293 -0.78 -6.44 -22.67
C THR A 293 -1.47 -6.61 -21.33
N PRO A 294 -2.58 -7.37 -21.23
CA PRO A 294 -3.30 -7.56 -19.95
C PRO A 294 -2.62 -8.64 -19.09
N ARG A 295 -1.29 -8.70 -19.06
CA ARG A 295 -0.56 -9.76 -18.37
C ARG A 295 0.51 -9.21 -17.45
N ILE A 296 0.65 -9.86 -16.29
CA ILE A 296 1.81 -9.68 -15.43
C ILE A 296 2.75 -10.85 -15.67
N THR A 297 3.97 -10.53 -16.11
CA THR A 297 5.03 -11.50 -16.35
C THR A 297 6.19 -11.27 -15.40
N LEU A 298 6.71 -12.35 -14.84
CA LEU A 298 7.92 -12.35 -14.02
C LEU A 298 9.10 -12.82 -14.86
N HIS A 299 10.17 -12.04 -14.85
CA HIS A 299 11.41 -12.32 -15.57
C HIS A 299 12.55 -12.55 -14.57
N SER A 300 13.24 -13.66 -14.73
CA SER A 300 14.57 -13.92 -14.18
C SER A 300 15.59 -13.90 -15.31
N GLU A 301 16.87 -14.16 -15.04
CA GLU A 301 17.93 -14.15 -16.07
C GLU A 301 17.67 -15.15 -17.21
N GLU A 302 17.04 -16.29 -16.91
CA GLU A 302 16.90 -17.41 -17.83
C GLU A 302 15.43 -17.79 -18.15
N GLU A 303 14.48 -17.31 -17.35
CA GLU A 303 13.09 -17.75 -17.42
C GLU A 303 12.11 -16.56 -17.43
N GLU A 304 10.98 -16.75 -18.12
CA GLU A 304 9.81 -15.89 -18.07
C GLU A 304 8.57 -16.73 -17.71
N ALA A 305 7.71 -16.19 -16.86
CA ALA A 305 6.44 -16.84 -16.52
C ALA A 305 5.32 -15.82 -16.33
N VAL A 306 4.11 -16.16 -16.78
CA VAL A 306 2.90 -15.36 -16.56
C VAL A 306 2.40 -15.62 -15.15
N LEU A 307 2.25 -14.54 -14.36
CA LEU A 307 1.68 -14.58 -13.00
C LEU A 307 0.17 -14.37 -13.04
N PHE A 308 -0.32 -13.32 -13.71
CA PHE A 308 -1.74 -13.00 -13.89
C PHE A 308 -2.05 -12.62 -15.33
N ASP A 309 -3.30 -12.86 -15.74
CA ASP A 309 -3.82 -12.49 -17.06
C ASP A 309 -5.22 -11.86 -16.85
N TRP A 310 -5.31 -10.53 -16.92
CA TRP A 310 -6.54 -9.77 -16.69
C TRP A 310 -7.64 -10.04 -17.74
N SER A 311 -7.33 -10.71 -18.83
CA SER A 311 -8.35 -11.21 -19.76
C SER A 311 -9.10 -12.42 -19.24
N LYS A 312 -8.64 -13.05 -18.13
CA LYS A 312 -9.17 -14.31 -17.58
C LYS A 312 -9.58 -14.20 -16.12
N GLU A 313 -9.00 -13.28 -15.40
CA GLU A 313 -9.19 -13.15 -13.96
C GLU A 313 -9.09 -11.69 -13.52
N SER A 314 -9.61 -11.39 -12.32
CA SER A 314 -9.52 -10.09 -11.67
C SER A 314 -9.08 -10.29 -10.22
N LEU A 315 -8.34 -9.32 -9.67
CA LEU A 315 -7.85 -9.35 -8.31
C LEU A 315 -8.66 -8.40 -7.39
N VAL A 316 -8.80 -7.14 -7.80
CA VAL A 316 -9.42 -6.06 -7.01
C VAL A 316 -10.53 -5.37 -7.77
N VAL A 317 -10.27 -5.00 -9.02
CA VAL A 317 -11.22 -4.29 -9.88
C VAL A 317 -12.13 -5.35 -10.51
N GLY A 318 -13.28 -5.62 -9.92
CA GLY A 318 -14.29 -6.46 -10.59
C GLY A 318 -14.74 -5.82 -11.90
N ASP A 319 -15.48 -6.58 -12.74
CA ASP A 319 -16.16 -6.05 -13.93
C ASP A 319 -17.08 -4.89 -13.53
N TYR A 320 -16.53 -3.69 -13.44
CA TYR A 320 -17.32 -2.46 -13.55
C TYR A 320 -17.65 -2.32 -15.03
N GLY A 321 -18.67 -3.07 -15.48
CA GLY A 321 -19.16 -2.98 -16.84
C GLY A 321 -19.34 -1.52 -17.19
N GLY A 322 -18.59 -1.06 -18.19
CA GLY A 322 -18.66 0.25 -18.75
C GLY A 322 -20.01 0.53 -19.41
#